data_730db96420b59a7f496332bd1881d320
#
_entry.id   730db96420b59a7f496332bd1881d320
#
_cell.length_a   1.000
_cell.length_b   1.000
_cell.length_c   1.000
_cell.angle_alpha   90.00
_cell.angle_beta   90.00
_cell.angle_gamma   90.00
#
_symmetry.space_group_name_H-M   'P 1'
#
loop_
_entity.id
_entity.type
_entity.pdbx_description
1 polymer ?
#
loop_
_entity_poly.entity_id
_entity_poly.type
_entity_poly.pdbx_seq_one_letter_code
_entity_poly.pdbx_strand_id
1 'polypeptide(L)'
;DIDLLDADRFVRMEHHEMFKVLRNEAPLFWHTHPDGGGFWNVVRHKDVTVVNRDNELYSSEVGGISIPDPRPPGDDSGFVDQRGLNMLYTDPPKHTRYRRLVSKGFTPRMMRLLEQYLAHRATLIVDNVIENGAADFVEEIAAELPLQAIAEIIGVPQEDRHLLFKWSNDLIGID
;
A
#
# COMPACT_ATOMS: atom_id res chain seq x y z
N ASP A 1 -19.07 -0.44 20.33
CA ASP A 1 -18.90 0.76 19.50
C ASP A 1 -17.81 0.50 18.46
N ILE A 2 -18.06 0.80 17.18
CA ILE A 2 -17.12 0.56 16.09
C ILE A 2 -16.66 1.92 15.56
N ASP A 3 -15.38 2.22 15.75
CA ASP A 3 -14.73 3.39 15.20
C ASP A 3 -13.48 2.95 14.42
N LEU A 4 -13.54 3.07 13.11
CA LEU A 4 -12.45 2.67 12.19
C LEU A 4 -11.51 3.84 11.85
N LEU A 5 -11.74 5.01 12.46
CA LEU A 5 -10.86 6.18 12.33
C LEU A 5 -10.01 6.41 13.59
N ASP A 6 -10.31 5.72 14.68
CA ASP A 6 -9.53 5.79 15.92
C ASP A 6 -8.20 5.02 15.78
N ALA A 7 -7.11 5.75 15.52
CA ALA A 7 -5.78 5.18 15.35
C ALA A 7 -5.29 4.40 16.59
N ASP A 8 -5.67 4.85 17.80
CA ASP A 8 -5.26 4.18 19.03
C ASP A 8 -5.86 2.78 19.16
N ARG A 9 -7.05 2.54 18.62
CA ARG A 9 -7.64 1.19 18.54
C ARG A 9 -6.86 0.27 17.61
N PHE A 10 -6.31 0.79 16.52
CA PHE A 10 -5.42 0.01 15.65
C PHE A 10 -4.10 -0.31 16.35
N VAL A 11 -3.51 0.64 17.06
CA VAL A 11 -2.30 0.40 17.88
C VAL A 11 -2.54 -0.70 18.92
N ARG A 12 -3.70 -0.68 19.58
CA ARG A 12 -4.10 -1.73 20.56
C ARG A 12 -4.62 -3.02 19.93
N MET A 13 -4.60 -3.13 18.58
CA MET A 13 -5.08 -4.30 17.84
C MET A 13 -6.59 -4.63 18.03
N GLU A 14 -7.38 -3.70 18.51
CA GLU A 14 -8.83 -3.85 18.73
C GLU A 14 -9.62 -3.94 17.42
N HIS A 15 -9.04 -3.45 16.31
CA HIS A 15 -9.66 -3.49 14.98
C HIS A 15 -10.01 -4.90 14.51
N HIS A 16 -9.31 -5.93 14.95
CA HIS A 16 -9.62 -7.31 14.60
C HIS A 16 -11.02 -7.74 15.08
N GLU A 17 -11.38 -7.41 16.31
CA GLU A 17 -12.72 -7.69 16.86
C GLU A 17 -13.78 -6.80 16.20
N MET A 18 -13.48 -5.52 15.95
CA MET A 18 -14.38 -4.62 15.21
C MET A 18 -14.72 -5.19 13.84
N PHE A 19 -13.71 -5.60 13.05
CA PHE A 19 -13.93 -6.23 11.74
C PHE A 19 -14.63 -7.59 11.82
N LYS A 20 -14.45 -8.35 12.89
CA LYS A 20 -15.17 -9.60 13.11
C LYS A 20 -16.65 -9.37 13.33
N VAL A 21 -17.00 -8.38 14.16
CA VAL A 21 -18.40 -7.96 14.37
C VAL A 21 -19.00 -7.48 13.05
N LEU A 22 -18.33 -6.59 12.32
CA LEU A 22 -18.81 -6.09 11.03
C LEU A 22 -19.04 -7.22 10.02
N ARG A 23 -18.13 -8.19 9.90
CA ARG A 23 -18.31 -9.31 8.97
C ARG A 23 -19.54 -10.15 9.27
N ASN A 24 -19.90 -10.28 10.53
CA ASN A 24 -21.03 -11.12 10.97
C ASN A 24 -22.35 -10.37 10.94
N GLU A 25 -22.36 -9.12 11.40
CA GLU A 25 -23.60 -8.39 11.72
C GLU A 25 -23.92 -7.27 10.72
N ALA A 26 -22.88 -6.58 10.20
CA ALA A 26 -23.04 -5.45 9.29
C ALA A 26 -21.95 -5.45 8.20
N PRO A 27 -21.94 -6.41 7.27
CA PRO A 27 -20.85 -6.57 6.29
C PRO A 27 -20.73 -5.44 5.27
N LEU A 28 -21.74 -4.60 5.18
CA LEU A 28 -21.73 -3.32 4.51
C LEU A 28 -22.12 -2.27 5.55
N PHE A 29 -21.16 -1.47 5.99
CA PHE A 29 -21.30 -0.56 7.10
C PHE A 29 -20.94 0.87 6.71
N TRP A 30 -21.88 1.81 6.91
CA TRP A 30 -21.59 3.23 6.74
C TRP A 30 -20.87 3.75 7.98
N HIS A 31 -19.67 4.27 7.81
CA HIS A 31 -18.92 4.95 8.85
C HIS A 31 -19.03 6.45 8.66
N THR A 32 -19.57 7.14 9.66
CA THR A 32 -19.67 8.60 9.65
C THR A 32 -18.30 9.21 10.00
N HIS A 33 -17.86 10.18 9.21
CA HIS A 33 -16.65 10.93 9.52
C HIS A 33 -16.98 12.06 10.51
N PRO A 34 -16.13 12.33 11.54
CA PRO A 34 -16.35 13.38 12.53
C PRO A 34 -16.57 14.77 11.92
N ASP A 35 -15.85 15.09 10.84
CA ASP A 35 -15.90 16.39 10.15
C ASP A 35 -16.98 16.46 9.07
N GLY A 36 -17.83 15.48 9.00
CA GLY A 36 -18.97 15.39 8.09
C GLY A 36 -18.80 14.37 6.98
N GLY A 37 -19.93 13.90 6.44
CA GLY A 37 -19.94 12.83 5.43
C GLY A 37 -19.64 11.46 6.03
N GLY A 38 -18.90 10.65 5.30
CA GLY A 38 -18.56 9.29 5.70
C GLY A 38 -18.21 8.41 4.51
N PHE A 39 -18.03 7.13 4.78
CA PHE A 39 -17.65 6.14 3.76
C PHE A 39 -18.24 4.76 4.06
N TRP A 40 -18.42 3.98 3.00
CA TRP A 40 -18.88 2.59 3.10
C TRP A 40 -17.72 1.65 3.36
N ASN A 41 -17.84 0.85 4.42
CA ASN A 41 -16.92 -0.25 4.69
C ASN A 41 -17.48 -1.55 4.13
N VAL A 42 -16.72 -2.21 3.29
CA VAL A 42 -17.04 -3.51 2.72
C VAL A 42 -16.06 -4.54 3.29
N VAL A 43 -16.52 -5.42 4.16
CA VAL A 43 -15.63 -6.25 5.00
C VAL A 43 -15.68 -7.75 4.72
N ARG A 44 -16.53 -8.23 3.81
CA ARG A 44 -16.54 -9.62 3.36
C ARG A 44 -15.74 -9.79 2.08
N HIS A 45 -14.86 -10.76 2.03
CA HIS A 45 -14.00 -11.04 0.86
C HIS A 45 -14.76 -11.10 -0.48
N LYS A 46 -15.91 -11.79 -0.52
CA LYS A 46 -16.73 -11.86 -1.73
C LYS A 46 -17.20 -10.48 -2.23
N ASP A 47 -17.57 -9.59 -1.30
CA ASP A 47 -18.10 -8.28 -1.62
C ASP A 47 -16.96 -7.32 -2.01
N VAL A 48 -15.81 -7.39 -1.32
CA VAL A 48 -14.57 -6.70 -1.72
C VAL A 48 -14.14 -7.12 -3.13
N THR A 49 -14.28 -8.41 -3.47
CA THR A 49 -13.95 -8.90 -4.81
C THR A 49 -14.85 -8.29 -5.89
N VAL A 50 -16.14 -8.09 -5.61
CA VAL A 50 -17.06 -7.41 -6.53
C VAL A 50 -16.64 -5.96 -6.73
N VAL A 51 -16.44 -5.21 -5.64
CA VAL A 51 -16.00 -3.81 -5.69
C VAL A 51 -14.70 -3.65 -6.48
N ASN A 52 -13.70 -4.49 -6.22
CA ASN A 52 -12.39 -4.40 -6.89
C ASN A 52 -12.41 -4.77 -8.37
N ARG A 53 -13.43 -5.49 -8.85
CA ARG A 53 -13.53 -5.91 -10.26
C ARG A 53 -14.38 -4.99 -11.10
N ASP A 54 -15.29 -4.28 -10.51
CA ASP A 54 -16.25 -3.41 -11.21
C ASP A 54 -15.74 -1.96 -11.19
N ASN A 55 -14.79 -1.69 -12.07
CA ASN A 55 -14.23 -0.34 -12.21
C ASN A 55 -15.14 0.66 -12.93
N GLU A 56 -16.26 0.22 -13.52
CA GLU A 56 -17.24 1.14 -14.09
C GLU A 56 -18.10 1.78 -12.99
N LEU A 57 -18.41 0.99 -11.94
CA LEU A 57 -19.20 1.47 -10.82
C LEU A 57 -18.33 2.03 -9.68
N TYR A 58 -17.16 1.43 -9.44
CA TYR A 58 -16.24 1.78 -8.36
C TYR A 58 -14.91 2.29 -8.94
N SER A 59 -14.86 3.56 -9.26
CA SER A 59 -13.72 4.22 -9.86
C SER A 59 -12.62 4.51 -8.84
N SER A 60 -11.39 4.11 -9.14
CA SER A 60 -10.21 4.53 -8.38
C SER A 60 -9.74 5.93 -8.75
N GLU A 61 -10.04 6.40 -9.96
CA GLU A 61 -9.66 7.74 -10.42
C GLU A 61 -10.54 8.81 -9.76
N VAL A 62 -11.84 8.58 -9.63
CA VAL A 62 -12.80 9.56 -9.07
C VAL A 62 -12.73 9.62 -7.56
N GLY A 63 -12.72 8.47 -6.89
CA GLY A 63 -12.76 8.38 -5.42
C GLY A 63 -11.38 8.32 -4.76
N GLY A 64 -10.35 8.00 -5.53
CA GLY A 64 -9.02 7.74 -4.99
C GLY A 64 -8.92 6.40 -4.24
N ILE A 65 -7.81 6.20 -3.55
CA ILE A 65 -7.51 4.97 -2.79
C ILE A 65 -7.40 5.22 -1.28
N SER A 66 -7.57 6.45 -0.84
CA SER A 66 -7.53 6.85 0.56
C SER A 66 -8.94 7.19 1.06
N ILE A 67 -9.14 7.07 2.35
CA ILE A 67 -10.35 7.61 2.99
C ILE A 67 -10.31 9.12 2.80
N PRO A 68 -11.35 9.72 2.20
CA PRO A 68 -11.38 11.17 2.00
C PRO A 68 -11.28 11.89 3.33
N ASP A 69 -10.33 12.80 3.44
CA ASP A 69 -10.30 13.78 4.51
C ASP A 69 -11.34 14.88 4.17
N PRO A 70 -12.43 15.01 4.91
CA PRO A 70 -13.43 16.01 4.62
C PRO A 70 -12.86 17.40 4.92
N ARG A 71 -12.54 18.11 3.86
CA ARG A 71 -12.04 19.48 3.96
C ARG A 71 -13.16 20.48 3.73
N PRO A 72 -13.09 21.67 4.34
CA PRO A 72 -13.99 22.75 4.01
C PRO A 72 -13.94 23.06 2.50
N PRO A 73 -15.06 23.36 1.87
CA PRO A 73 -15.07 23.79 0.47
C PRO A 73 -14.11 24.96 0.25
N GLY A 74 -13.13 24.79 -0.68
CA GLY A 74 -12.14 25.81 -1.02
C GLY A 74 -10.83 25.72 -0.24
N ASP A 75 -10.64 24.74 0.63
CA ASP A 75 -9.35 24.47 1.26
C ASP A 75 -8.52 23.52 0.36
N ASP A 76 -7.71 24.11 -0.51
CA ASP A 76 -6.75 23.41 -1.38
C ASP A 76 -5.36 23.29 -0.74
N SER A 77 -5.21 23.66 0.54
CA SER A 77 -3.91 23.66 1.20
C SER A 77 -3.34 22.25 1.34
N GLY A 78 -2.23 22.01 0.70
CA GLY A 78 -1.48 20.75 0.76
C GLY A 78 -2.10 19.56 0.01
N PHE A 79 -3.20 19.75 -0.75
CA PHE A 79 -3.78 18.69 -1.56
C PHE A 79 -3.15 18.66 -2.95
N VAL A 80 -2.50 17.57 -3.26
CA VAL A 80 -2.11 17.26 -4.64
C VAL A 80 -3.19 16.36 -5.24
N ASP A 81 -3.92 16.86 -6.23
CA ASP A 81 -4.84 16.01 -7.00
C ASP A 81 -4.06 14.91 -7.71
N GLN A 82 -4.15 13.70 -7.19
CA GLN A 82 -3.41 12.55 -7.72
C GLN A 82 -4.15 11.81 -8.85
N ARG A 83 -5.36 12.25 -9.21
CA ARG A 83 -6.16 11.63 -10.27
C ARG A 83 -5.36 11.62 -11.58
N GLY A 84 -5.22 10.42 -12.11
CA GLY A 84 -4.49 10.20 -13.35
C GLY A 84 -2.97 10.38 -13.31
N LEU A 85 -2.35 10.71 -12.16
CA LEU A 85 -0.91 10.89 -12.05
C LEU A 85 -0.15 9.57 -11.95
N ASN A 86 -0.70 8.61 -11.25
CA ASN A 86 -0.09 7.29 -11.10
C ASN A 86 -1.10 6.17 -11.39
N MET A 87 -0.61 4.93 -11.49
CA MET A 87 -1.44 3.80 -11.87
C MET A 87 -2.57 3.49 -10.89
N LEU A 88 -2.37 3.76 -9.59
CA LEU A 88 -3.36 3.51 -8.54
C LEU A 88 -4.57 4.46 -8.64
N TYR A 89 -4.35 5.66 -9.17
CA TYR A 89 -5.37 6.71 -9.34
C TYR A 89 -5.80 6.83 -10.81
N THR A 90 -5.91 5.70 -11.50
CA THR A 90 -6.36 5.65 -12.90
C THR A 90 -7.33 4.51 -13.12
N ASP A 91 -8.31 4.74 -14.00
CA ASP A 91 -9.23 3.72 -14.51
C ASP A 91 -8.86 3.29 -15.93
N PRO A 92 -9.43 2.18 -16.45
CA PRO A 92 -9.34 1.84 -17.87
C PRO A 92 -9.90 2.97 -18.77
N PRO A 93 -9.30 3.23 -19.93
CA PRO A 93 -8.23 2.47 -20.60
C PRO A 93 -6.81 2.86 -20.15
N LYS A 94 -6.65 3.96 -19.40
CA LYS A 94 -5.34 4.50 -18.99
C LYS A 94 -4.61 3.52 -18.06
N HIS A 95 -5.30 3.02 -17.02
CA HIS A 95 -4.78 1.98 -16.14
C HIS A 95 -4.29 0.75 -16.91
N THR A 96 -5.09 0.26 -17.86
CA THR A 96 -4.73 -0.91 -18.66
C THR A 96 -3.45 -0.69 -19.46
N ARG A 97 -3.27 0.53 -20.00
CA ARG A 97 -2.05 0.91 -20.74
C ARG A 97 -0.81 0.88 -19.81
N TYR A 98 -0.89 1.49 -18.64
CA TYR A 98 0.20 1.50 -17.66
C TYR A 98 0.52 0.09 -17.18
N ARG A 99 -0.51 -0.68 -16.82
CA ARG A 99 -0.35 -2.06 -16.37
C ARG A 99 0.37 -2.94 -17.39
N ARG A 100 0.07 -2.79 -18.68
CA ARG A 100 0.74 -3.52 -19.77
C ARG A 100 2.23 -3.20 -19.88
N LEU A 101 2.63 -1.97 -19.62
CA LEU A 101 4.05 -1.59 -19.61
C LEU A 101 4.79 -2.30 -18.48
N VAL A 102 4.26 -2.21 -17.27
CA VAL A 102 4.86 -2.81 -16.08
C VAL A 102 4.88 -4.34 -16.17
N SER A 103 3.81 -4.97 -16.66
CA SER A 103 3.66 -6.43 -16.74
C SER A 103 4.75 -7.11 -17.59
N LYS A 104 5.40 -6.39 -18.49
CA LYS A 104 6.52 -6.93 -19.29
C LYS A 104 7.73 -7.29 -18.44
N GLY A 105 7.94 -6.61 -17.31
CA GLY A 105 8.99 -6.91 -16.34
C GLY A 105 8.70 -8.11 -15.44
N PHE A 106 7.45 -8.60 -15.40
CA PHE A 106 7.00 -9.66 -14.48
C PHE A 106 6.71 -10.99 -15.21
N THR A 107 7.52 -11.33 -16.20
CA THR A 107 7.38 -12.62 -16.90
C THR A 107 7.87 -13.77 -16.01
N PRO A 108 7.41 -15.04 -16.23
CA PRO A 108 7.88 -16.20 -15.48
C PRO A 108 9.40 -16.39 -15.53
N ARG A 109 10.04 -15.99 -16.64
CA ARG A 109 11.50 -16.01 -16.76
C ARG A 109 12.16 -15.00 -15.83
N MET A 110 11.66 -13.75 -15.82
CA MET A 110 12.20 -12.70 -14.95
C MET A 110 11.95 -13.05 -13.47
N MET A 111 10.82 -13.63 -13.14
CA MET A 111 10.52 -14.06 -11.77
C MET A 111 11.50 -15.12 -11.27
N ARG A 112 11.89 -16.10 -12.10
CA ARG A 112 12.91 -17.09 -11.71
C ARG A 112 14.30 -16.48 -11.52
N LEU A 113 14.69 -15.49 -12.34
CA LEU A 113 15.95 -14.79 -12.15
C LEU A 113 15.94 -13.97 -10.86
N LEU A 114 14.84 -13.27 -10.61
CA LEU A 114 14.65 -12.50 -9.38
C LEU A 114 14.65 -13.41 -8.14
N GLU A 115 14.04 -14.57 -8.17
CA GLU A 115 14.04 -15.55 -7.08
C GLU A 115 15.47 -15.97 -6.69
N GLN A 116 16.30 -16.29 -7.69
CA GLN A 116 17.71 -16.66 -7.46
C GLN A 116 18.49 -15.48 -6.88
N TYR A 117 18.29 -14.29 -7.42
CA TYR A 117 18.90 -13.08 -6.91
C TYR A 117 18.50 -12.80 -5.46
N LEU A 118 17.20 -12.84 -5.15
CA LEU A 118 16.68 -12.58 -3.79
C LEU A 118 17.16 -13.63 -2.77
N ALA A 119 17.23 -14.91 -3.16
CA ALA A 119 17.78 -15.94 -2.29
C ALA A 119 19.24 -15.65 -1.90
N HIS A 120 20.07 -15.25 -2.87
CA HIS A 120 21.44 -14.84 -2.60
C HIS A 120 21.50 -13.58 -1.71
N ARG A 121 20.69 -12.57 -2.00
CA ARG A 121 20.64 -11.32 -1.20
C ARG A 121 20.18 -11.57 0.22
N ALA A 122 19.18 -12.43 0.44
CA ALA A 122 18.72 -12.82 1.77
C ALA A 122 19.87 -13.46 2.59
N THR A 123 20.67 -14.31 1.99
CA THR A 123 21.86 -14.88 2.65
C THR A 123 22.82 -13.77 3.08
N LEU A 124 23.17 -12.85 2.18
CA LEU A 124 24.08 -11.74 2.53
C LEU A 124 23.54 -10.82 3.62
N ILE A 125 22.23 -10.56 3.65
CA ILE A 125 21.60 -9.74 4.70
C ILE A 125 21.75 -10.45 6.07
N VAL A 126 21.47 -11.74 6.12
CA VAL A 126 21.62 -12.52 7.36
C VAL A 126 23.08 -12.59 7.78
N ASP A 127 24.00 -12.85 6.86
CA ASP A 127 25.43 -12.92 7.18
C ASP A 127 25.97 -11.61 7.74
N ASN A 128 25.48 -10.45 7.24
CA ASN A 128 25.90 -9.14 7.73
C ASN A 128 25.49 -8.86 9.19
N VAL A 129 24.38 -9.45 9.67
CA VAL A 129 23.88 -9.19 11.02
C VAL A 129 24.23 -10.28 12.01
N ILE A 130 24.53 -11.49 11.54
CA ILE A 130 24.78 -12.65 12.43
C ILE A 130 26.03 -12.47 13.31
N GLU A 131 27.05 -11.80 12.77
CA GLU A 131 28.30 -11.55 13.50
C GLU A 131 28.13 -10.54 14.62
N ASN A 132 27.12 -9.64 14.54
CA ASN A 132 26.85 -8.61 15.55
C ASN A 132 26.10 -9.15 16.78
N GLY A 133 25.47 -10.33 16.67
CA GLY A 133 24.71 -10.96 17.75
C GLY A 133 23.38 -10.27 18.10
N ALA A 134 23.13 -9.07 17.57
CA ALA A 134 21.88 -8.31 17.68
C ALA A 134 21.75 -7.39 16.45
N ALA A 135 20.51 -7.12 16.02
CA ALA A 135 20.22 -6.26 14.90
C ALA A 135 18.85 -5.60 15.08
N ASP A 136 18.65 -4.40 14.52
CA ASP A 136 17.31 -3.89 14.29
C ASP A 136 16.67 -4.68 13.16
N PHE A 137 15.60 -5.42 13.49
CA PHE A 137 14.97 -6.31 12.53
C PHE A 137 14.35 -5.56 11.35
N VAL A 138 13.82 -4.35 11.57
CA VAL A 138 13.17 -3.57 10.54
C VAL A 138 14.20 -2.96 9.61
N GLU A 139 15.16 -2.24 10.16
CA GLU A 139 16.13 -1.47 9.37
C GLU A 139 17.18 -2.36 8.70
N GLU A 140 17.71 -3.35 9.43
CA GLU A 140 18.86 -4.13 8.97
C GLU A 140 18.47 -5.43 8.23
N ILE A 141 17.21 -5.90 8.38
CA ILE A 141 16.76 -7.16 7.78
C ILE A 141 15.52 -6.96 6.91
N ALA A 142 14.40 -6.52 7.50
CA ALA A 142 13.12 -6.56 6.82
C ALA A 142 12.99 -5.52 5.70
N ALA A 143 13.57 -4.33 5.86
CA ALA A 143 13.59 -3.29 4.83
C ALA A 143 14.56 -3.60 3.69
N GLU A 144 15.68 -4.25 3.97
CA GLU A 144 16.76 -4.47 3.01
C GLU A 144 16.33 -5.30 1.78
N LEU A 145 15.67 -6.44 1.98
CA LEU A 145 15.32 -7.34 0.89
C LEU A 145 14.30 -6.74 -0.10
N PRO A 146 13.19 -6.12 0.32
CA PRO A 146 12.27 -5.43 -0.57
C PRO A 146 12.91 -4.27 -1.34
N LEU A 147 13.75 -3.47 -0.68
CA LEU A 147 14.45 -2.34 -1.32
C LEU A 147 15.37 -2.81 -2.43
N GLN A 148 16.14 -3.87 -2.18
CA GLN A 148 17.02 -4.47 -3.17
C GLN A 148 16.23 -5.08 -4.33
N ALA A 149 15.08 -5.71 -4.05
CA ALA A 149 14.18 -6.24 -5.08
C ALA A 149 13.62 -5.12 -5.96
N ILE A 150 13.16 -4.02 -5.38
CA ILE A 150 12.62 -2.87 -6.11
C ILE A 150 13.73 -2.23 -6.94
N ALA A 151 14.90 -1.98 -6.36
CA ALA A 151 16.04 -1.41 -7.07
C ALA A 151 16.42 -2.25 -8.30
N GLU A 152 16.47 -3.58 -8.17
CA GLU A 152 16.73 -4.50 -9.26
C GLU A 152 15.67 -4.43 -10.37
N ILE A 153 14.38 -4.43 -10.00
CA ILE A 153 13.27 -4.42 -10.96
C ILE A 153 13.22 -3.11 -11.76
N ILE A 154 13.49 -1.97 -11.14
CA ILE A 154 13.43 -0.65 -11.79
C ILE A 154 14.78 -0.20 -12.34
N GLY A 155 15.85 -0.96 -12.10
CA GLY A 155 17.20 -0.68 -12.61
C GLY A 155 17.94 0.44 -11.86
N VAL A 156 17.63 0.63 -10.57
CA VAL A 156 18.38 1.55 -9.70
C VAL A 156 19.65 0.83 -9.20
N PRO A 157 20.83 1.49 -9.25
CA PRO A 157 22.04 0.93 -8.66
C PRO A 157 21.84 0.56 -7.19
N GLN A 158 22.43 -0.59 -6.78
CA GLN A 158 22.20 -1.09 -5.40
C GLN A 158 22.79 -0.17 -4.33
N GLU A 159 23.82 0.59 -4.65
CA GLU A 159 24.39 1.64 -3.78
C GLU A 159 23.42 2.79 -3.48
N ASP A 160 22.46 3.04 -4.38
CA ASP A 160 21.48 4.13 -4.25
C ASP A 160 20.15 3.67 -3.63
N ARG A 161 20.01 2.38 -3.27
CA ARG A 161 18.75 1.84 -2.72
C ARG A 161 18.30 2.52 -1.42
N HIS A 162 19.25 3.00 -0.62
CA HIS A 162 18.95 3.74 0.61
C HIS A 162 18.18 5.05 0.34
N LEU A 163 18.37 5.65 -0.83
CA LEU A 163 17.61 6.83 -1.24
C LEU A 163 16.14 6.49 -1.50
N LEU A 164 15.86 5.29 -2.04
CA LEU A 164 14.48 4.82 -2.22
C LEU A 164 13.77 4.69 -0.87
N PHE A 165 14.44 4.15 0.14
CA PHE A 165 13.89 4.04 1.48
C PHE A 165 13.60 5.41 2.08
N LYS A 166 14.61 6.30 2.07
CA LYS A 166 14.47 7.66 2.58
C LYS A 166 13.33 8.40 1.89
N TRP A 167 13.31 8.43 0.55
CA TRP A 167 12.26 9.14 -0.19
C TRP A 167 10.87 8.53 -0.01
N SER A 168 10.77 7.22 0.19
CA SER A 168 9.50 6.58 0.48
C SER A 168 8.96 7.01 1.84
N ASN A 169 9.81 7.09 2.86
CA ASN A 169 9.42 7.57 4.18
C ASN A 169 9.06 9.06 4.16
N ASP A 170 9.87 9.90 3.53
CA ASP A 170 9.60 11.33 3.35
C ASP A 170 8.23 11.55 2.64
N LEU A 171 7.90 10.71 1.64
CA LEU A 171 6.64 10.81 0.89
C LEU A 171 5.41 10.40 1.72
N ILE A 172 5.57 9.43 2.62
CA ILE A 172 4.48 8.93 3.47
C ILE A 172 4.32 9.83 4.73
N GLY A 173 5.30 10.68 5.01
CA GLY A 173 5.27 11.60 6.17
C GLY A 173 5.48 10.87 7.50
N ILE A 174 6.26 9.79 7.48
CA ILE A 174 6.68 9.06 8.66
C ILE A 174 8.09 9.56 9.01
N ASP A 175 8.20 10.73 9.61
CA ASP A 175 9.39 11.23 10.29
C ASP A 175 9.12 11.39 11.79
#